data_25b5d3fdd1a2a26865bac23e79834842
#
_entry.id   25b5d3fdd1a2a26865bac23e79834842
#
_cell.length_a   1.000
_cell.length_b   1.000
_cell.length_c   1.000
_cell.angle_alpha   90.00
_cell.angle_beta   90.00
_cell.angle_gamma   90.00
#
_symmetry.space_group_name_H-M   'P 1'
#
loop_
_entity.id
_entity.type
_entity.pdbx_description
1 polymer ?
#
loop_
_entity_poly.entity_id
_entity_poly.type
_entity_poly.pdbx_seq_one_letter_code
_entity_poly.pdbx_strand_id
1 'polypeptide(L)'
;LYDLGYREFMLADDIFTSDQKWATEVCDAIYKSKTKMIWTCTNGIRVESADDNLFKSLRRAGCYRVSFGFESGNDKVLKAFGKGGRATVEQARKAVKLARNAGIDANGYFMVGLSADTKDTMQDTIDFARTIPVDMIKCSISIAFPGTVMFDNYVKKGLIRSFDWDEYMIYTAKDLF
;
A
#
# COMPACT_ATOMS: atom_id res chain seq x y z
N LEU A 1 20.54 15.30 10.83
CA LEU A 1 20.82 13.96 10.27
C LEU A 1 21.87 14.02 9.17
N TYR A 2 21.75 14.93 8.20
CA TYR A 2 22.73 15.06 7.12
C TYR A 2 24.14 15.32 7.63
N ASP A 3 24.30 16.23 8.59
CA ASP A 3 25.59 16.57 9.22
C ASP A 3 26.16 15.42 10.06
N LEU A 4 25.32 14.48 10.48
CA LEU A 4 25.70 13.24 11.17
C LEU A 4 26.07 12.09 10.19
N GLY A 5 26.10 12.37 8.88
CA GLY A 5 26.50 11.42 7.86
C GLY A 5 25.36 10.58 7.24
N TYR A 6 24.12 10.74 7.67
CA TYR A 6 22.98 10.05 7.02
C TYR A 6 22.74 10.61 5.61
N ARG A 7 22.44 9.73 4.65
CA ARG A 7 22.19 10.09 3.25
C ARG A 7 20.85 9.59 2.74
N GLU A 8 20.21 8.72 3.51
CA GLU A 8 18.91 8.13 3.20
C GLU A 8 18.05 8.10 4.45
N PHE A 9 16.72 8.28 4.28
CA PHE A 9 15.74 8.08 5.33
C PHE A 9 14.47 7.45 4.76
N MET A 10 13.73 6.78 5.63
CA MET A 10 12.39 6.30 5.35
C MET A 10 11.38 7.18 6.06
N LEU A 11 10.39 7.65 5.34
CA LEU A 11 9.27 8.37 5.92
C LEU A 11 8.30 7.36 6.53
N ALA A 12 8.11 7.44 7.85
CA ALA A 12 7.31 6.49 8.63
C ALA A 12 5.89 6.98 8.95
N ASP A 13 5.44 8.03 8.27
CA ASP A 13 4.06 8.52 8.38
C ASP A 13 3.07 7.49 7.83
N ASP A 14 1.92 7.30 8.47
CA ASP A 14 0.92 6.30 8.07
C ASP A 14 0.42 6.55 6.65
N ILE A 15 0.08 7.79 6.29
CA ILE A 15 -0.30 8.19 4.95
C ILE A 15 0.20 9.61 4.69
N PHE A 16 1.45 9.74 4.31
CA PHE A 16 2.10 11.02 4.06
C PHE A 16 1.32 11.93 3.11
N THR A 17 0.69 11.35 2.11
CA THR A 17 -0.05 12.09 1.08
C THR A 17 -1.54 12.25 1.36
N SER A 18 -1.98 12.06 2.62
CA SER A 18 -3.38 12.27 3.02
C SER A 18 -3.82 13.72 2.81
N ASP A 19 -2.91 14.67 3.05
CA ASP A 19 -3.02 16.06 2.65
C ASP A 19 -1.94 16.37 1.61
N GLN A 20 -2.35 16.49 0.35
CA GLN A 20 -1.41 16.72 -0.76
C GLN A 20 -0.74 18.09 -0.69
N LYS A 21 -1.44 19.10 -0.18
CA LYS A 21 -0.89 20.45 -0.03
C LYS A 21 0.26 20.42 0.97
N TRP A 22 0.01 19.86 2.14
CA TRP A 22 1.03 19.68 3.18
C TRP A 22 2.20 18.83 2.68
N ALA A 23 1.94 17.71 2.02
CA ALA A 23 3.00 16.85 1.47
C ALA A 23 3.87 17.60 0.46
N THR A 24 3.26 18.44 -0.39
CA THR A 24 4.00 19.27 -1.36
C THR A 24 4.84 20.33 -0.65
N GLU A 25 4.32 20.98 0.38
CA GLU A 25 5.05 21.97 1.19
C GLU A 25 6.27 21.34 1.87
N VAL A 26 6.13 20.12 2.42
CA VAL A 26 7.26 19.36 3.00
C VAL A 26 8.29 19.03 1.92
N CYS A 27 7.87 18.55 0.75
CA CYS A 27 8.75 18.29 -0.38
C CYS A 27 9.52 19.55 -0.80
N ASP A 28 8.86 20.70 -0.86
CA ASP A 28 9.48 21.97 -1.17
C ASP A 28 10.51 22.39 -0.12
N ALA A 29 10.23 22.18 1.16
CA ALA A 29 11.15 22.46 2.25
C ALA A 29 12.41 21.56 2.16
N ILE A 30 12.24 20.26 1.90
CA ILE A 30 13.34 19.32 1.68
C ILE A 30 14.19 19.77 0.48
N TYR A 31 13.57 20.09 -0.63
CA TYR A 31 14.28 20.57 -1.82
C TYR A 31 15.07 21.87 -1.56
N LYS A 32 14.45 22.85 -0.90
CA LYS A 32 15.07 24.13 -0.55
C LYS A 32 16.21 24.01 0.45
N SER A 33 16.21 22.97 1.28
CA SER A 33 17.32 22.71 2.24
C SER A 33 18.63 22.38 1.55
N LYS A 34 18.60 22.04 0.25
CA LYS A 34 19.75 21.62 -0.57
C LYS A 34 20.52 20.40 -0.02
N THR A 35 19.96 19.70 0.94
CA THR A 35 20.53 18.43 1.41
C THR A 35 20.36 17.37 0.32
N LYS A 36 21.46 16.65 0.02
CA LYS A 36 21.44 15.57 -0.99
C LYS A 36 20.99 14.23 -0.35
N MET A 37 19.90 14.25 0.38
CA MET A 37 19.31 13.05 0.95
C MET A 37 18.31 12.44 -0.03
N ILE A 38 18.28 11.11 -0.10
CA ILE A 38 17.25 10.37 -0.79
C ILE A 38 16.33 9.72 0.24
N TRP A 39 15.10 9.36 -0.16
CA TRP A 39 14.14 8.80 0.78
C TRP A 39 13.06 7.95 0.13
N THR A 40 12.42 7.16 0.97
CA THR A 40 11.30 6.30 0.58
C THR A 40 10.05 6.63 1.37
N CYS A 41 8.89 6.46 0.72
CA CYS A 41 7.58 6.52 1.34
C CYS A 41 6.94 5.13 1.27
N THR A 42 7.20 4.30 2.30
CA THR A 42 6.89 2.86 2.27
C THR A 42 5.57 2.49 2.93
N ASN A 43 4.98 3.38 3.75
CA ASN A 43 3.71 3.10 4.42
C ASN A 43 2.47 3.29 3.52
N GLY A 44 2.69 3.72 2.29
CA GLY A 44 1.67 3.71 1.26
C GLY A 44 1.17 5.09 0.85
N ILE A 45 0.96 5.19 -0.46
CA ILE A 45 0.23 6.29 -1.08
C ILE A 45 -1.12 5.74 -1.51
N ARG A 46 -2.18 6.49 -1.25
CA ARG A 46 -3.51 6.14 -1.76
C ARG A 46 -3.55 6.32 -3.26
N VAL A 47 -4.02 5.32 -3.99
CA VAL A 47 -4.09 5.36 -5.46
C VAL A 47 -4.98 6.49 -5.98
N GLU A 48 -6.04 6.83 -5.24
CA GLU A 48 -6.95 7.91 -5.55
C GLU A 48 -6.35 9.31 -5.37
N SER A 49 -5.26 9.44 -4.60
CA SER A 49 -4.53 10.69 -4.42
C SER A 49 -3.38 10.86 -5.40
N ALA A 50 -3.17 9.90 -6.29
CA ALA A 50 -2.08 9.94 -7.25
C ALA A 50 -2.31 10.99 -8.34
N ASP A 51 -1.45 12.00 -8.39
CA ASP A 51 -1.40 12.98 -9.48
C ASP A 51 0.04 13.28 -9.91
N ASP A 52 0.17 13.86 -11.11
CA ASP A 52 1.46 14.12 -11.73
C ASP A 52 2.29 15.16 -10.94
N ASN A 53 1.66 16.19 -10.39
CA ASN A 53 2.35 17.23 -9.65
C ASN A 53 2.88 16.71 -8.32
N LEU A 54 2.10 15.87 -7.64
CA LEU A 54 2.54 15.21 -6.42
C LEU A 54 3.81 14.38 -6.68
N PHE A 55 3.82 13.49 -7.68
CA PHE A 55 4.99 12.66 -7.95
C PHE A 55 6.20 13.47 -8.41
N LYS A 56 6.01 14.51 -9.19
CA LYS A 56 7.10 15.45 -9.53
C LYS A 56 7.67 16.14 -8.30
N SER A 57 6.84 16.54 -7.35
CA SER A 57 7.28 17.16 -6.09
C SER A 57 8.04 16.16 -5.21
N LEU A 58 7.52 14.94 -5.06
CA LEU A 58 8.19 13.84 -4.36
C LEU A 58 9.59 13.59 -4.96
N ARG A 59 9.67 13.41 -6.28
CA ARG A 59 10.93 13.13 -6.96
C ARG A 59 11.94 14.26 -6.81
N ARG A 60 11.50 15.50 -6.98
CA ARG A 60 12.35 16.68 -6.80
C ARG A 60 12.91 16.77 -5.39
N ALA A 61 12.16 16.35 -4.38
CA ALA A 61 12.58 16.30 -2.99
C ALA A 61 13.50 15.11 -2.65
N GLY A 62 13.83 14.24 -3.62
CA GLY A 62 14.70 13.09 -3.43
C GLY A 62 13.99 11.77 -3.13
N CYS A 63 12.65 11.73 -3.21
CA CYS A 63 11.93 10.46 -3.11
C CYS A 63 12.26 9.58 -4.32
N TYR A 64 12.72 8.36 -4.05
CA TYR A 64 13.06 7.43 -5.11
C TYR A 64 12.16 6.19 -5.15
N ARG A 65 11.38 5.93 -4.09
CA ARG A 65 10.48 4.78 -3.99
C ARG A 65 9.24 5.11 -3.18
N VAL A 66 8.10 4.66 -3.69
CA VAL A 66 6.80 4.72 -3.00
C VAL A 66 6.17 3.34 -2.97
N SER A 67 5.26 3.12 -2.02
CA SER A 67 4.46 1.89 -1.94
C SER A 67 2.98 2.20 -2.08
N PHE A 68 2.25 1.27 -2.69
CA PHE A 68 0.81 1.34 -2.88
C PHE A 68 0.13 0.13 -2.24
N GLY A 69 -0.88 0.36 -1.42
CA GLY A 69 -1.78 -0.69 -0.94
C GLY A 69 -2.88 -0.95 -1.98
N PHE A 70 -2.64 -1.89 -2.89
CA PHE A 70 -3.65 -2.28 -3.89
C PHE A 70 -4.68 -3.22 -3.30
N GLU A 71 -4.28 -4.09 -2.40
CA GLU A 71 -5.02 -5.14 -1.70
C GLU A 71 -5.56 -6.19 -2.66
N SER A 72 -6.47 -5.86 -3.59
CA SER A 72 -7.09 -6.79 -4.53
C SER A 72 -7.03 -6.31 -5.97
N GLY A 73 -7.03 -7.23 -6.90
CA GLY A 73 -7.20 -7.01 -8.33
C GLY A 73 -8.64 -7.02 -8.81
N ASN A 74 -9.61 -7.04 -7.88
CA ASN A 74 -11.04 -7.08 -8.20
C ASN A 74 -11.79 -5.92 -7.53
N ASP A 75 -12.45 -5.08 -8.33
CA ASP A 75 -13.11 -3.87 -7.84
C ASP A 75 -14.28 -4.15 -6.88
N LYS A 76 -14.95 -5.31 -7.00
CA LYS A 76 -16.03 -5.70 -6.06
C LYS A 76 -15.44 -6.02 -4.68
N VAL A 77 -14.30 -6.69 -4.65
CA VAL A 77 -13.57 -7.00 -3.41
C VAL A 77 -13.05 -5.71 -2.78
N LEU A 78 -12.44 -4.81 -3.56
CA LEU A 78 -11.97 -3.50 -3.08
C LEU A 78 -13.10 -2.68 -2.44
N LYS A 79 -14.28 -2.67 -3.07
CA LYS A 79 -15.47 -2.00 -2.54
C LYS A 79 -15.93 -2.61 -1.21
N ALA A 80 -15.97 -3.93 -1.12
CA ALA A 80 -16.38 -4.66 0.08
C ALA A 80 -15.37 -4.52 1.23
N PHE A 81 -14.08 -4.41 0.91
CA PHE A 81 -12.99 -4.24 1.88
C PHE A 81 -12.97 -2.85 2.54
N GLY A 82 -13.83 -1.93 2.14
CA GLY A 82 -13.92 -0.61 2.76
C GLY A 82 -13.07 0.47 2.10
N LYS A 83 -12.51 0.22 0.91
CA LYS A 83 -11.87 1.27 0.10
C LYS A 83 -12.90 2.30 -0.44
N GLY A 84 -14.18 2.19 0.00
CA GLY A 84 -15.25 3.16 -0.28
C GLY A 84 -15.61 3.31 -1.75
N GLY A 85 -15.20 2.37 -2.62
CA GLY A 85 -15.35 2.49 -4.07
C GLY A 85 -14.48 3.57 -4.72
N ARG A 86 -13.56 4.15 -3.97
CA ARG A 86 -12.63 5.19 -4.47
C ARG A 86 -11.37 4.59 -5.09
N ALA A 87 -10.89 3.45 -4.58
CA ALA A 87 -9.77 2.73 -5.15
C ALA A 87 -10.27 1.69 -6.15
N THR A 88 -9.78 1.74 -7.38
CA THR A 88 -10.07 0.77 -8.44
C THR A 88 -8.78 0.25 -9.05
N VAL A 89 -8.87 -0.89 -9.73
CA VAL A 89 -7.74 -1.49 -10.47
C VAL A 89 -7.21 -0.51 -11.54
N GLU A 90 -8.10 0.24 -12.20
CA GLU A 90 -7.70 1.24 -13.18
C GLU A 90 -6.93 2.40 -12.54
N GLN A 91 -7.40 2.91 -11.40
CA GLN A 91 -6.69 3.96 -10.65
C GLN A 91 -5.32 3.47 -10.16
N ALA A 92 -5.21 2.21 -9.74
CA ALA A 92 -3.94 1.61 -9.36
C ALA A 92 -2.95 1.60 -10.53
N ARG A 93 -3.37 1.17 -11.73
CA ARG A 93 -2.53 1.22 -12.93
C ARG A 93 -2.10 2.64 -13.30
N LYS A 94 -3.01 3.61 -13.19
CA LYS A 94 -2.71 5.03 -13.41
C LYS A 94 -1.68 5.56 -12.42
N ALA A 95 -1.85 5.25 -11.12
CA ALA A 95 -0.94 5.68 -10.06
C ALA A 95 0.49 5.18 -10.28
N VAL A 96 0.65 3.88 -10.60
CA VAL A 96 1.96 3.30 -10.92
C VAL A 96 2.58 3.97 -12.14
N LYS A 97 1.80 4.19 -13.20
CA LYS A 97 2.29 4.88 -14.41
C LYS A 97 2.81 6.28 -14.09
N LEU A 98 2.08 7.04 -13.25
CA LEU A 98 2.50 8.39 -12.84
C LEU A 98 3.79 8.37 -12.01
N ALA A 99 3.91 7.45 -11.04
CA ALA A 99 5.13 7.30 -10.25
C ALA A 99 6.34 6.98 -11.15
N ARG A 100 6.21 6.00 -12.05
CA ARG A 100 7.28 5.61 -12.97
C ARG A 100 7.65 6.72 -13.96
N ASN A 101 6.68 7.47 -14.46
CA ASN A 101 6.95 8.63 -15.34
C ASN A 101 7.76 9.72 -14.62
N ALA A 102 7.59 9.85 -13.30
CA ALA A 102 8.38 10.74 -12.47
C ALA A 102 9.77 10.18 -12.09
N GLY A 103 10.09 8.94 -12.48
CA GLY A 103 11.33 8.26 -12.12
C GLY A 103 11.36 7.77 -10.66
N ILE A 104 10.20 7.37 -10.14
CA ILE A 104 10.03 6.83 -8.79
C ILE A 104 9.67 5.35 -8.90
N ASP A 105 10.41 4.48 -8.20
CA ASP A 105 10.10 3.06 -8.07
C ASP A 105 8.77 2.88 -7.36
N ALA A 106 7.97 1.93 -7.81
CA ALA A 106 6.66 1.61 -7.25
C ALA A 106 6.64 0.20 -6.64
N ASN A 107 6.32 0.09 -5.36
CA ASN A 107 6.04 -1.19 -4.71
C ASN A 107 4.54 -1.40 -4.61
N GLY A 108 4.09 -2.64 -4.83
CA GLY A 108 2.68 -3.04 -4.73
C GLY A 108 2.44 -4.01 -3.57
N TYR A 109 1.52 -3.67 -2.67
CA TYR A 109 1.07 -4.56 -1.60
C TYR A 109 -0.28 -5.15 -1.96
N PHE A 110 -0.38 -6.47 -1.90
CA PHE A 110 -1.55 -7.25 -2.25
C PHE A 110 -1.96 -8.12 -1.08
N MET A 111 -3.25 -8.46 -1.03
CA MET A 111 -3.81 -9.38 -0.06
C MET A 111 -4.67 -10.43 -0.79
N VAL A 112 -4.68 -11.65 -0.27
CA VAL A 112 -5.59 -12.70 -0.68
C VAL A 112 -6.34 -13.24 0.55
N GLY A 113 -7.52 -13.80 0.34
CA GLY A 113 -8.36 -14.30 1.44
C GLY A 113 -9.09 -13.19 2.20
N LEU A 114 -9.35 -12.05 1.56
CA LEU A 114 -10.26 -11.05 2.10
C LEU A 114 -11.67 -11.62 2.26
N SER A 115 -12.47 -11.09 3.18
CA SER A 115 -13.79 -11.63 3.52
C SER A 115 -14.77 -11.74 2.34
N ALA A 116 -14.54 -10.97 1.29
CA ALA A 116 -15.32 -10.99 0.05
C ALA A 116 -14.66 -11.78 -1.09
N ASP A 117 -13.49 -12.39 -0.84
CA ASP A 117 -12.80 -13.17 -1.86
C ASP A 117 -13.49 -14.49 -2.16
N THR A 118 -13.40 -14.85 -3.42
CA THR A 118 -13.65 -16.19 -3.96
C THR A 118 -12.36 -16.66 -4.65
N LYS A 119 -12.31 -17.91 -5.09
CA LYS A 119 -11.17 -18.41 -5.88
C LYS A 119 -10.93 -17.56 -7.13
N ASP A 120 -12.01 -17.16 -7.81
CA ASP A 120 -11.93 -16.35 -9.03
C ASP A 120 -11.41 -14.95 -8.74
N THR A 121 -11.87 -14.28 -7.68
CA THR A 121 -11.38 -12.92 -7.33
C THR A 121 -9.95 -12.92 -6.81
N MET A 122 -9.52 -13.99 -6.14
CA MET A 122 -8.11 -14.20 -5.80
C MET A 122 -7.25 -14.40 -7.06
N GLN A 123 -7.77 -15.11 -8.06
CA GLN A 123 -7.10 -15.25 -9.36
C GLN A 123 -6.98 -13.90 -10.07
N ASP A 124 -8.05 -13.07 -10.07
CA ASP A 124 -7.98 -11.69 -10.58
C ASP A 124 -6.87 -10.89 -9.92
N THR A 125 -6.68 -11.07 -8.60
CA THR A 125 -5.61 -10.39 -7.84
C THR A 125 -4.22 -10.88 -8.27
N ILE A 126 -4.05 -12.18 -8.48
CA ILE A 126 -2.79 -12.75 -8.99
C ILE A 126 -2.49 -12.22 -10.39
N ASP A 127 -3.47 -12.21 -11.28
CA ASP A 127 -3.30 -11.76 -12.67
C ASP A 127 -3.05 -10.25 -12.73
N PHE A 128 -3.70 -9.48 -11.87
CA PHE A 128 -3.41 -8.06 -11.72
C PHE A 128 -1.96 -7.82 -11.24
N ALA A 129 -1.52 -8.53 -10.20
CA ALA A 129 -0.16 -8.43 -9.68
C ALA A 129 0.90 -8.79 -10.73
N ARG A 130 0.62 -9.77 -11.60
CA ARG A 130 1.53 -10.17 -12.70
C ARG A 130 1.62 -9.15 -13.83
N THR A 131 0.60 -8.32 -13.99
CA THR A 131 0.47 -7.40 -15.15
C THR A 131 0.71 -5.94 -14.83
N ILE A 132 0.64 -5.54 -13.56
CA ILE A 132 0.95 -4.17 -13.15
C ILE A 132 2.48 -3.96 -13.11
N PRO A 133 3.01 -2.88 -13.71
CA PRO A 133 4.45 -2.68 -13.82
C PRO A 133 5.05 -2.07 -12.53
N VAL A 134 4.96 -2.79 -11.43
CA VAL A 134 5.63 -2.44 -10.16
C VAL A 134 7.01 -3.07 -10.08
N ASP A 135 7.89 -2.47 -9.28
CA ASP A 135 9.27 -2.91 -9.12
C ASP A 135 9.41 -3.99 -8.04
N MET A 136 8.46 -4.02 -7.08
CA MET A 136 8.39 -5.05 -6.05
C MET A 136 6.94 -5.36 -5.72
N ILE A 137 6.66 -6.65 -5.50
CA ILE A 137 5.37 -7.16 -5.03
C ILE A 137 5.55 -7.74 -3.63
N LYS A 138 4.64 -7.39 -2.73
CA LYS A 138 4.46 -8.06 -1.44
C LYS A 138 3.01 -8.53 -1.36
N CYS A 139 2.83 -9.84 -1.16
CA CYS A 139 1.52 -10.44 -0.98
C CYS A 139 1.39 -10.97 0.45
N SER A 140 0.27 -10.69 1.08
CA SER A 140 -0.07 -11.15 2.43
C SER A 140 -1.38 -11.92 2.39
N ILE A 141 -1.52 -12.89 3.30
CA ILE A 141 -2.80 -13.54 3.55
C ILE A 141 -3.59 -12.67 4.53
N SER A 142 -4.86 -12.43 4.23
CA SER A 142 -5.74 -11.68 5.14
C SER A 142 -5.98 -12.48 6.42
N ILE A 143 -5.74 -11.84 7.55
CA ILE A 143 -5.97 -12.42 8.88
C ILE A 143 -7.05 -11.61 9.59
N ALA A 144 -8.01 -12.30 10.18
CA ALA A 144 -9.05 -11.69 10.99
C ALA A 144 -8.50 -11.38 12.38
N PHE A 145 -8.03 -10.16 12.61
CA PHE A 145 -7.53 -9.75 13.92
C PHE A 145 -8.67 -9.38 14.89
N PRO A 146 -8.51 -9.68 16.19
CA PRO A 146 -9.46 -9.26 17.23
C PRO A 146 -9.81 -7.77 17.18
N GLY A 147 -11.06 -7.45 17.43
CA GLY A 147 -11.56 -6.07 17.36
C GLY A 147 -11.94 -5.60 15.96
N THR A 148 -11.82 -6.47 14.95
CA THR A 148 -12.28 -6.17 13.59
C THR A 148 -13.63 -6.82 13.29
N VAL A 149 -14.43 -6.17 12.42
CA VAL A 149 -15.72 -6.73 11.94
C VAL A 149 -15.51 -8.11 11.29
N MET A 150 -14.39 -8.32 10.63
CA MET A 150 -14.03 -9.59 10.03
C MET A 150 -13.88 -10.68 11.11
N PHE A 151 -13.17 -10.39 12.19
CA PHE A 151 -12.98 -11.32 13.31
C PHE A 151 -14.31 -11.68 13.94
N ASP A 152 -15.14 -10.68 14.27
CA ASP A 152 -16.47 -10.92 14.87
C ASP A 152 -17.37 -11.79 14.00
N ASN A 153 -17.32 -11.57 12.68
CA ASN A 153 -18.07 -12.38 11.73
C ASN A 153 -17.55 -13.83 11.66
N TYR A 154 -16.23 -14.02 11.74
CA TYR A 154 -15.61 -15.36 11.71
C TYR A 154 -15.87 -16.12 13.00
N VAL A 155 -15.83 -15.45 14.17
CA VAL A 155 -16.24 -16.04 15.45
C VAL A 155 -17.71 -16.52 15.38
N LYS A 156 -18.64 -15.65 14.92
CA LYS A 156 -20.05 -15.99 14.78
C LYS A 156 -20.33 -17.18 13.85
N LYS A 157 -19.49 -17.36 12.84
CA LYS A 157 -19.57 -18.46 11.87
C LYS A 157 -18.83 -19.71 12.31
N GLY A 158 -18.14 -19.70 13.46
CA GLY A 158 -17.32 -20.79 13.94
C GLY A 158 -16.11 -21.10 13.04
N LEU A 159 -15.58 -20.08 12.35
CA LEU A 159 -14.47 -20.23 11.43
C LEU A 159 -13.10 -20.03 12.11
N ILE A 160 -13.04 -19.45 13.31
CA ILE A 160 -11.79 -19.28 14.05
C ILE A 160 -11.40 -20.62 14.65
N ARG A 161 -10.21 -21.11 14.30
CA ARG A 161 -9.68 -22.40 14.75
C ARG A 161 -8.76 -22.31 15.96
N SER A 162 -8.15 -21.15 16.15
CA SER A 162 -7.23 -20.90 17.27
C SER A 162 -7.42 -19.49 17.82
N PHE A 163 -7.27 -19.37 19.15
CA PHE A 163 -7.17 -18.11 19.86
C PHE A 163 -5.77 -17.91 20.44
N ASP A 164 -4.80 -18.69 19.99
CA ASP A 164 -3.38 -18.46 20.29
C ASP A 164 -2.85 -17.34 19.40
N TRP A 165 -2.59 -16.19 20.00
CA TRP A 165 -2.17 -14.97 19.28
C TRP A 165 -0.80 -15.09 18.63
N ASP A 166 0.05 -16.00 19.11
CA ASP A 166 1.36 -16.29 18.51
C ASP A 166 1.23 -16.94 17.12
N GLU A 167 0.05 -17.48 16.80
CA GLU A 167 -0.25 -18.05 15.49
C GLU A 167 -0.74 -17.00 14.46
N TYR A 168 -1.13 -15.80 14.90
CA TYR A 168 -1.68 -14.74 14.04
C TYR A 168 -0.58 -13.97 13.30
N MET A 169 0.13 -14.69 12.42
CA MET A 169 1.26 -14.14 11.63
C MET A 169 0.88 -13.97 10.17
N ILE A 170 0.93 -12.73 9.67
CA ILE A 170 0.55 -12.38 8.28
C ILE A 170 1.46 -13.01 7.19
N TYR A 171 2.56 -13.64 7.56
CA TYR A 171 3.52 -14.23 6.64
C TYR A 171 3.61 -15.75 6.74
N THR A 172 2.90 -16.38 7.64
CA THR A 172 2.86 -17.83 7.78
C THR A 172 1.45 -18.33 7.46
N ALA A 173 1.34 -19.19 6.45
CA ALA A 173 0.09 -19.87 6.13
C ALA A 173 -0.20 -20.95 7.19
N LYS A 174 -0.67 -20.55 8.37
CA LYS A 174 -1.28 -21.47 9.30
C LYS A 174 -2.80 -21.44 9.09
N ASP A 175 -3.43 -22.61 9.19
CA ASP A 175 -4.87 -22.80 9.08
C ASP A 175 -5.58 -22.21 10.31
N LEU A 176 -5.71 -20.90 10.36
CA LEU A 176 -6.38 -20.19 11.46
C LEU A 176 -7.92 -20.11 11.28
N PHE A 177 -8.40 -20.30 10.03
CA PHE A 177 -9.82 -20.22 9.65
C PHE A 177 -10.21 -21.27 8.65
#